data_2aef748af54d4947a970c27eac2a68e2
#
_entry.id   2aef748af54d4947a970c27eac2a68e2
#
_cell.length_a   1.000
_cell.length_b   1.000
_cell.length_c   1.000
_cell.angle_alpha   90.00
_cell.angle_beta   90.00
_cell.angle_gamma   90.00
#
_symmetry.space_group_name_H-M   'P 1'
#
loop_
_entity.id
_entity.type
_entity.pdbx_description
1 polymer ?
#
loop_
_entity_poly.entity_id
_entity_poly.type
_entity_poly.pdbx_seq_one_letter_code
_entity_poly.pdbx_strand_id
1 'polypeptide(L)'
;MHHFLARRAGRAIVRTALLAAGVTFVVTTPAHAQEAAFAWPGGARAAVSLAYDDALDSQLDNAIPTLDRHGIKGTFFLQLSSEPVARRMEDWRAAARGGHELGNHSLFHQCSGAGPDRAWVAPQRDLDTTTREQMQDQVLLANTFLNAIDGRRERTYTAPCFDVQALGGDYLPALHARFVAIKAGNGPGVPDSMAAVDPYRVASIAPVGASGAELIAQVKQARERGTMIAFTFHGVGGDHLSVSSQAHEELVRFLAAHRREYWTDTFLNIMKHVRQQRAATPAAR
;
A
#
# COMPACT_ATOMS: atom_id res chain seq x y z
N MET A 1 -92.24 64.01 20.67
CA MET A 1 -93.28 62.98 20.41
C MET A 1 -92.71 61.82 19.67
N HIS A 2 -92.99 60.67 20.12
CA HIS A 2 -92.70 59.31 19.62
C HIS A 2 -91.37 58.60 20.03
N HIS A 3 -91.56 57.78 21.00
CA HIS A 3 -90.66 56.67 21.42
C HIS A 3 -90.47 55.61 20.34
N PHE A 4 -89.27 55.04 20.17
CA PHE A 4 -89.16 53.70 19.73
C PHE A 4 -88.06 52.95 20.48
N LEU A 5 -88.50 51.91 21.16
CA LEU A 5 -87.67 50.93 21.90
C LEU A 5 -86.93 50.04 20.93
N ALA A 6 -85.61 49.86 21.06
CA ALA A 6 -84.83 48.86 20.33
C ALA A 6 -84.36 47.75 21.29
N ARG A 7 -84.85 46.59 21.03
CA ARG A 7 -84.50 45.32 21.72
C ARG A 7 -83.06 44.92 21.47
N ARG A 8 -82.34 44.66 22.54
CA ARG A 8 -81.01 43.99 22.47
C ARG A 8 -81.20 42.53 22.27
N ALA A 9 -80.64 41.97 21.15
CA ALA A 9 -80.43 40.52 20.89
C ALA A 9 -79.01 40.12 21.32
N GLY A 10 -78.93 39.26 22.33
CA GLY A 10 -77.67 38.72 22.77
C GLY A 10 -77.16 37.72 21.77
N ARG A 11 -75.92 37.85 21.32
CA ARG A 11 -75.19 36.85 20.53
C ARG A 11 -74.34 36.07 21.47
N ALA A 12 -74.59 34.75 21.57
CA ALA A 12 -73.74 33.76 22.22
C ALA A 12 -72.54 33.47 21.32
N ILE A 13 -71.34 33.70 21.85
CA ILE A 13 -70.10 33.35 21.15
C ILE A 13 -69.72 31.90 21.56
N VAL A 14 -69.87 30.99 20.64
CA VAL A 14 -69.35 29.62 20.76
C VAL A 14 -67.84 29.66 20.45
N ARG A 15 -66.98 29.46 21.47
CA ARG A 15 -65.57 29.34 21.30
C ARG A 15 -65.27 27.85 20.95
N THR A 16 -64.97 27.56 19.69
CA THR A 16 -64.47 26.30 19.22
C THR A 16 -62.96 26.24 19.54
N ALA A 17 -62.55 25.37 20.45
CA ALA A 17 -61.14 25.11 20.72
C ALA A 17 -60.60 24.14 19.65
N LEU A 18 -59.72 24.62 18.75
CA LEU A 18 -58.94 23.75 17.86
C LEU A 18 -57.78 23.16 18.67
N LEU A 19 -57.80 21.87 18.94
CA LEU A 19 -56.62 21.10 19.36
C LEU A 19 -55.71 20.88 18.14
N ALA A 20 -54.61 21.59 18.07
CA ALA A 20 -53.54 21.30 17.11
C ALA A 20 -52.69 20.14 17.65
N ALA A 21 -52.89 18.93 17.11
CA ALA A 21 -52.01 17.81 17.35
C ALA A 21 -50.66 18.04 16.62
N GLY A 22 -49.64 18.46 17.38
CA GLY A 22 -48.28 18.59 16.87
C GLY A 22 -47.66 17.19 16.60
N VAL A 23 -47.55 16.80 15.34
CA VAL A 23 -46.79 15.63 14.95
C VAL A 23 -45.31 16.01 14.94
N THR A 24 -44.56 15.58 15.97
CA THR A 24 -43.10 15.74 16.03
C THR A 24 -42.47 14.70 15.12
N PHE A 25 -42.00 15.10 13.96
CA PHE A 25 -41.15 14.27 13.11
C PHE A 25 -39.77 14.15 13.79
N VAL A 26 -39.46 13.00 14.37
CA VAL A 26 -38.11 12.64 14.78
C VAL A 26 -37.36 12.32 13.50
N VAL A 27 -36.55 13.25 12.99
CA VAL A 27 -35.59 13.01 11.91
C VAL A 27 -34.45 12.21 12.51
N THR A 28 -34.52 10.88 12.41
CA THR A 28 -33.37 10.03 12.69
C THR A 28 -32.36 10.21 11.55
N THR A 29 -31.35 11.08 11.76
CA THR A 29 -30.14 11.07 10.92
C THR A 29 -29.51 9.69 11.04
N PRO A 30 -29.24 8.98 9.92
CA PRO A 30 -28.48 7.73 9.99
C PRO A 30 -27.13 8.07 10.62
N ALA A 31 -26.81 7.47 11.77
CA ALA A 31 -25.48 7.49 12.30
C ALA A 31 -24.62 6.83 11.23
N HIS A 32 -23.79 7.60 10.53
CA HIS A 32 -22.71 7.05 9.74
C HIS A 32 -21.86 6.27 10.75
N ALA A 33 -21.92 4.95 10.69
CA ALA A 33 -21.02 4.11 11.44
C ALA A 33 -19.62 4.54 11.03
N GLN A 34 -18.93 5.24 11.91
CA GLN A 34 -17.55 5.64 11.70
C GLN A 34 -16.78 4.35 11.57
N GLU A 35 -16.29 4.07 10.36
CA GLU A 35 -15.52 2.87 10.08
C GLU A 35 -14.42 2.78 11.13
N ALA A 36 -14.41 1.68 11.90
CA ALA A 36 -13.43 1.54 12.98
C ALA A 36 -12.03 1.72 12.38
N ALA A 37 -11.25 2.63 12.94
CA ALA A 37 -9.90 2.91 12.47
C ALA A 37 -9.12 1.59 12.42
N PHE A 38 -8.40 1.35 11.31
CA PHE A 38 -7.59 0.15 11.13
C PHE A 38 -6.55 0.05 12.24
N ALA A 39 -6.50 -1.09 12.93
CA ALA A 39 -5.64 -1.26 14.11
C ALA A 39 -4.24 -1.71 13.69
N TRP A 40 -3.26 -0.85 13.85
CA TRP A 40 -1.85 -1.17 13.62
C TRP A 40 -1.17 -1.69 14.91
N PRO A 41 -0.15 -2.58 14.81
CA PRO A 41 0.58 -3.10 15.95
C PRO A 41 1.14 -2.00 16.86
N GLY A 42 1.13 -2.25 18.17
CA GLY A 42 1.66 -1.30 19.15
C GLY A 42 0.89 0.01 19.29
N GLY A 43 -0.31 0.11 18.71
CA GLY A 43 -1.08 1.35 18.67
C GLY A 43 -0.55 2.39 17.70
N ALA A 44 0.30 2.01 16.75
CA ALA A 44 0.78 2.89 15.69
C ALA A 44 -0.40 3.47 14.86
N ARG A 45 -0.20 4.61 14.26
CA ARG A 45 -1.22 5.31 13.47
C ARG A 45 -1.11 5.05 11.98
N ALA A 46 0.04 4.54 11.52
CA ALA A 46 0.26 4.14 10.14
C ALA A 46 1.27 3.01 10.06
N ALA A 47 1.25 2.26 8.95
CA ALA A 47 2.32 1.34 8.60
C ALA A 47 3.17 1.90 7.45
N VAL A 48 4.48 1.61 7.48
CA VAL A 48 5.43 2.05 6.45
C VAL A 48 6.24 0.86 5.97
N SER A 49 6.13 0.57 4.66
CA SER A 49 6.96 -0.41 3.98
C SER A 49 8.06 0.30 3.19
N LEU A 50 9.31 0.02 3.51
CA LEU A 50 10.47 0.44 2.72
C LEU A 50 10.87 -0.75 1.86
N ALA A 51 10.53 -0.70 0.56
CA ALA A 51 10.87 -1.75 -0.39
C ALA A 51 11.86 -1.24 -1.45
N TYR A 52 12.67 -2.16 -1.97
CA TYR A 52 13.79 -1.90 -2.88
C TYR A 52 13.71 -2.93 -4.00
N ASP A 53 13.60 -2.48 -5.24
CA ASP A 53 13.46 -3.35 -6.40
C ASP A 53 14.82 -3.52 -7.13
N ASP A 54 14.96 -4.52 -8.01
CA ASP A 54 16.05 -4.82 -8.94
C ASP A 54 17.30 -5.52 -8.38
N ALA A 55 17.47 -5.64 -7.08
CA ALA A 55 18.67 -6.25 -6.47
C ALA A 55 19.97 -5.50 -6.82
N LEU A 56 20.04 -4.22 -6.50
CA LEU A 56 21.16 -3.34 -6.84
C LEU A 56 22.28 -3.36 -5.79
N ASP A 57 23.51 -3.04 -6.22
CA ASP A 57 24.67 -2.96 -5.32
C ASP A 57 24.49 -1.90 -4.23
N SER A 58 23.97 -0.73 -4.56
CA SER A 58 23.75 0.35 -3.59
C SER A 58 22.74 -0.01 -2.50
N GLN A 59 21.90 -1.00 -2.73
CA GLN A 59 21.00 -1.52 -1.68
C GLN A 59 21.77 -2.29 -0.61
N LEU A 60 22.73 -3.12 -1.02
CA LEU A 60 23.62 -3.86 -0.12
C LEU A 60 24.63 -2.94 0.59
N ASP A 61 25.15 -1.93 -0.14
CA ASP A 61 26.24 -1.11 0.36
C ASP A 61 25.75 0.10 1.18
N ASN A 62 24.55 0.62 0.89
CA ASN A 62 24.03 1.84 1.51
C ASN A 62 22.71 1.61 2.26
N ALA A 63 21.70 0.98 1.60
CA ALA A 63 20.36 0.87 2.18
C ALA A 63 20.34 -0.08 3.39
N ILE A 64 20.82 -1.32 3.25
CA ILE A 64 20.83 -2.32 4.33
C ILE A 64 21.61 -1.83 5.55
N PRO A 65 22.86 -1.33 5.41
CA PRO A 65 23.58 -0.80 6.55
C PRO A 65 22.86 0.36 7.27
N THR A 66 22.17 1.21 6.52
CA THR A 66 21.37 2.31 7.10
C THR A 66 20.17 1.76 7.88
N LEU A 67 19.42 0.84 7.31
CA LEU A 67 18.28 0.21 7.97
C LEU A 67 18.71 -0.51 9.26
N ASP A 68 19.80 -1.26 9.20
CA ASP A 68 20.31 -2.04 10.34
C ASP A 68 20.80 -1.15 11.49
N ARG A 69 21.52 -0.06 11.18
CA ARG A 69 21.94 0.93 12.21
C ARG A 69 20.76 1.47 13.00
N HIS A 70 19.61 1.63 12.34
CA HIS A 70 18.40 2.17 12.94
C HIS A 70 17.42 1.08 13.40
N GLY A 71 17.76 -0.21 13.26
CA GLY A 71 16.92 -1.34 13.66
C GLY A 71 15.58 -1.38 12.93
N ILE A 72 15.56 -0.97 11.66
CA ILE A 72 14.43 -1.05 10.74
C ILE A 72 14.66 -2.18 9.76
N LYS A 73 13.59 -2.86 9.36
CA LYS A 73 13.66 -3.91 8.33
C LYS A 73 12.94 -3.47 7.07
N GLY A 74 13.55 -3.78 5.92
CA GLY A 74 13.01 -3.50 4.60
C GLY A 74 12.77 -4.78 3.80
N THR A 75 12.18 -4.61 2.62
CA THR A 75 11.90 -5.67 1.66
C THR A 75 12.74 -5.43 0.40
N PHE A 76 13.51 -6.43 -0.01
CA PHE A 76 14.31 -6.38 -1.22
C PHE A 76 13.71 -7.34 -2.25
N PHE A 77 13.08 -6.77 -3.28
CA PHE A 77 12.49 -7.52 -4.37
C PHE A 77 13.57 -7.84 -5.40
N LEU A 78 14.04 -9.08 -5.37
CA LEU A 78 15.18 -9.48 -6.18
C LEU A 78 14.76 -9.88 -7.59
N GLN A 79 15.30 -9.20 -8.60
CA GLN A 79 15.40 -9.69 -9.97
C GLN A 79 16.48 -10.75 -10.00
N LEU A 80 16.13 -12.02 -10.14
CA LEU A 80 17.07 -13.11 -9.88
C LEU A 80 18.13 -13.33 -10.98
N SER A 81 17.94 -12.76 -12.17
CA SER A 81 18.97 -12.72 -13.21
C SER A 81 19.91 -11.53 -13.11
N SER A 82 19.72 -10.66 -12.11
CA SER A 82 20.60 -9.53 -11.86
C SER A 82 21.99 -9.99 -11.45
N GLU A 83 23.02 -9.33 -11.98
CA GLU A 83 24.43 -9.68 -11.70
C GLU A 83 24.77 -9.57 -10.20
N PRO A 84 24.31 -8.56 -9.44
CA PRO A 84 24.52 -8.52 -7.99
C PRO A 84 23.94 -9.72 -7.22
N VAL A 85 22.88 -10.38 -7.73
CA VAL A 85 22.37 -11.61 -7.10
C VAL A 85 23.38 -12.73 -7.22
N ALA A 86 23.94 -12.94 -8.40
CA ALA A 86 24.94 -14.00 -8.62
C ALA A 86 26.26 -13.72 -7.88
N ARG A 87 26.77 -12.50 -7.98
CA ARG A 87 28.06 -12.10 -7.43
C ARG A 87 28.05 -11.93 -5.91
N ARG A 88 26.93 -11.48 -5.34
CA ARG A 88 26.78 -11.11 -3.92
C ARG A 88 25.74 -11.96 -3.19
N MET A 89 25.60 -13.23 -3.58
CA MET A 89 24.61 -14.15 -3.00
C MET A 89 24.71 -14.24 -1.47
N GLU A 90 25.92 -14.23 -0.90
CA GLU A 90 26.10 -14.32 0.55
C GLU A 90 25.65 -13.05 1.27
N ASP A 91 25.77 -11.87 0.64
CA ASP A 91 25.27 -10.63 1.21
C ASP A 91 23.73 -10.64 1.25
N TRP A 92 23.06 -11.13 0.21
CA TRP A 92 21.62 -11.34 0.20
C TRP A 92 21.16 -12.35 1.26
N ARG A 93 21.90 -13.45 1.44
CA ARG A 93 21.64 -14.39 2.53
C ARG A 93 21.82 -13.75 3.89
N ALA A 94 22.84 -12.91 4.06
CA ALA A 94 23.08 -12.18 5.30
C ALA A 94 21.93 -11.19 5.58
N ALA A 95 21.45 -10.46 4.58
CA ALA A 95 20.28 -9.58 4.70
C ALA A 95 19.05 -10.35 5.18
N ALA A 96 18.78 -11.53 4.60
CA ALA A 96 17.66 -12.38 5.02
C ALA A 96 17.81 -12.89 6.47
N ARG A 97 19.03 -13.30 6.87
CA ARG A 97 19.33 -13.67 8.28
C ARG A 97 19.20 -12.50 9.21
N GLY A 98 19.51 -11.29 8.75
CA GLY A 98 19.32 -10.03 9.47
C GLY A 98 17.85 -9.62 9.66
N GLY A 99 16.92 -10.35 9.06
CA GLY A 99 15.48 -10.11 9.22
C GLY A 99 14.84 -9.26 8.12
N HIS A 100 15.59 -8.88 7.10
CA HIS A 100 15.01 -8.30 5.89
C HIS A 100 14.23 -9.36 5.10
N GLU A 101 13.24 -8.92 4.33
CA GLU A 101 12.53 -9.77 3.41
C GLU A 101 13.24 -9.78 2.06
N LEU A 102 13.42 -10.98 1.49
CA LEU A 102 13.73 -11.15 0.07
C LEU A 102 12.42 -11.44 -0.67
N GLY A 103 11.89 -10.43 -1.34
CA GLY A 103 10.69 -10.52 -2.17
C GLY A 103 11.02 -10.95 -3.60
N ASN A 104 9.99 -11.32 -4.34
CA ASN A 104 10.11 -11.79 -5.72
C ASN A 104 9.94 -10.62 -6.70
N HIS A 105 10.91 -10.41 -7.58
CA HIS A 105 10.84 -9.47 -8.72
C HIS A 105 11.03 -10.18 -10.07
N SER A 106 10.50 -11.38 -10.18
CA SER A 106 10.66 -12.31 -11.31
C SER A 106 12.10 -12.79 -11.54
N LEU A 107 12.27 -13.69 -12.51
CA LEU A 107 13.62 -14.08 -12.96
C LEU A 107 14.26 -12.99 -13.81
N PHE A 108 13.51 -12.45 -14.75
CA PHE A 108 14.08 -11.75 -15.91
C PHE A 108 13.61 -10.29 -16.06
N HIS A 109 12.78 -9.79 -15.17
CA HIS A 109 12.32 -8.40 -15.20
C HIS A 109 11.69 -7.99 -16.54
N GLN A 110 10.67 -8.75 -17.00
CA GLN A 110 9.98 -8.39 -18.23
C GLN A 110 9.06 -7.21 -18.02
N CYS A 111 9.23 -6.20 -18.89
CA CYS A 111 8.40 -5.01 -18.97
C CYS A 111 7.83 -4.89 -20.39
N SER A 112 6.68 -4.20 -20.55
CA SER A 112 6.14 -3.88 -21.87
C SER A 112 7.12 -2.99 -22.64
N GLY A 113 7.42 -3.34 -23.88
CA GLY A 113 8.22 -2.53 -24.81
C GLY A 113 7.43 -1.41 -25.49
N ALA A 114 6.09 -1.43 -25.40
CA ALA A 114 5.22 -0.51 -26.15
C ALA A 114 5.11 0.89 -25.56
N GLY A 115 5.55 1.14 -24.35
CA GLY A 115 5.43 2.43 -23.67
C GLY A 115 6.44 3.49 -24.15
N PRO A 116 6.21 4.77 -23.92
CA PRO A 116 7.25 5.79 -24.08
C PRO A 116 8.43 5.47 -23.17
N ASP A 117 9.63 5.81 -23.60
CA ASP A 117 10.90 5.59 -22.85
C ASP A 117 11.19 4.11 -22.51
N ARG A 118 10.67 3.17 -23.31
CA ARG A 118 10.87 1.71 -23.13
C ARG A 118 11.85 1.09 -24.13
N ALA A 119 12.58 1.90 -24.91
CA ALA A 119 13.56 1.43 -25.89
C ALA A 119 14.71 0.58 -25.30
N TRP A 120 14.88 0.61 -23.96
CA TRP A 120 15.81 -0.23 -23.23
C TRP A 120 15.31 -1.68 -23.03
N VAL A 121 14.01 -1.94 -23.25
CA VAL A 121 13.46 -3.29 -23.11
C VAL A 121 13.96 -4.14 -24.26
N ALA A 122 14.84 -5.09 -23.96
CA ALA A 122 15.35 -6.01 -24.95
C ALA A 122 14.25 -6.95 -25.46
N PRO A 123 14.21 -7.30 -26.77
CA PRO A 123 13.13 -8.12 -27.34
C PRO A 123 12.85 -9.43 -26.59
N GLN A 124 13.89 -10.08 -26.05
CA GLN A 124 13.74 -11.30 -25.25
C GLN A 124 13.23 -11.07 -23.82
N ARG A 125 13.05 -9.82 -23.43
CA ARG A 125 12.52 -9.38 -22.12
C ARG A 125 11.21 -8.59 -22.28
N ASP A 126 10.67 -8.55 -23.48
CA ASP A 126 9.44 -7.82 -23.77
C ASP A 126 8.23 -8.62 -23.26
N LEU A 127 7.50 -8.03 -22.33
CA LEU A 127 6.29 -8.61 -21.75
C LEU A 127 5.17 -8.73 -22.80
N ASP A 128 5.14 -7.84 -23.81
CA ASP A 128 4.12 -7.84 -24.85
C ASP A 128 4.21 -9.09 -25.76
N THR A 129 5.38 -9.74 -25.80
CA THR A 129 5.63 -10.99 -26.53
C THR A 129 5.72 -12.22 -25.62
N THR A 130 5.69 -12.04 -24.30
CA THR A 130 5.73 -13.11 -23.30
C THR A 130 4.29 -13.53 -22.96
N THR A 131 3.96 -14.84 -23.07
CA THR A 131 2.61 -15.28 -22.69
C THR A 131 2.38 -15.19 -21.17
N ARG A 132 1.12 -15.16 -20.75
CA ARG A 132 0.77 -15.19 -19.30
C ARG A 132 1.38 -16.39 -18.61
N GLU A 133 1.32 -17.55 -19.23
CA GLU A 133 1.83 -18.81 -18.70
C GLU A 133 3.36 -18.76 -18.54
N GLN A 134 4.09 -18.25 -19.53
CA GLN A 134 5.54 -18.04 -19.45
C GLN A 134 5.91 -17.07 -18.33
N MET A 135 5.13 -15.98 -18.17
CA MET A 135 5.35 -15.02 -17.07
C MET A 135 5.10 -15.67 -15.71
N GLN A 136 4.02 -16.45 -15.58
CA GLN A 136 3.70 -17.19 -14.36
C GLN A 136 4.77 -18.20 -14.00
N ASP A 137 5.24 -19.00 -14.96
CA ASP A 137 6.26 -20.03 -14.75
C ASP A 137 7.54 -19.41 -14.20
N GLN A 138 8.03 -18.32 -14.78
CA GLN A 138 9.25 -17.68 -14.30
C GLN A 138 9.08 -17.06 -12.91
N VAL A 139 7.92 -16.44 -12.60
CA VAL A 139 7.63 -15.90 -11.27
C VAL A 139 7.57 -17.02 -10.22
N LEU A 140 6.97 -18.17 -10.56
CA LEU A 140 6.93 -19.33 -9.66
C LEU A 140 8.30 -19.98 -9.48
N LEU A 141 9.10 -20.07 -10.54
CA LEU A 141 10.48 -20.56 -10.44
C LEU A 141 11.35 -19.62 -9.61
N ALA A 142 11.12 -18.30 -9.70
CA ALA A 142 11.78 -17.32 -8.85
C ALA A 142 11.51 -17.57 -7.36
N ASN A 143 10.28 -17.96 -6.97
CA ASN A 143 9.99 -18.36 -5.59
C ASN A 143 10.82 -19.58 -5.14
N THR A 144 11.00 -20.56 -6.02
CA THR A 144 11.85 -21.74 -5.73
C THR A 144 13.30 -21.34 -5.52
N PHE A 145 13.81 -20.43 -6.35
CA PHE A 145 15.17 -19.92 -6.22
C PHE A 145 15.35 -19.10 -4.93
N LEU A 146 14.43 -18.21 -4.60
CA LEU A 146 14.44 -17.45 -3.35
C LEU A 146 14.39 -18.37 -2.13
N ASN A 147 13.61 -19.47 -2.18
CA ASN A 147 13.58 -20.44 -1.10
C ASN A 147 14.96 -21.12 -0.91
N ALA A 148 15.70 -21.38 -1.98
CA ALA A 148 17.07 -21.90 -1.89
C ALA A 148 18.07 -20.87 -1.32
N ILE A 149 17.76 -19.56 -1.40
CA ILE A 149 18.58 -18.49 -0.81
C ILE A 149 18.34 -18.38 0.69
N ASP A 150 17.08 -18.29 1.13
CA ASP A 150 16.70 -17.88 2.50
C ASP A 150 15.86 -18.90 3.28
N GLY A 151 15.46 -20.02 2.66
CA GLY A 151 14.64 -21.06 3.28
C GLY A 151 13.18 -20.73 3.51
N ARG A 152 12.73 -19.53 3.15
CA ARG A 152 11.35 -19.08 3.40
C ARG A 152 10.42 -19.49 2.27
N ARG A 153 9.14 -19.79 2.59
CA ARG A 153 8.12 -20.19 1.62
C ARG A 153 7.10 -19.10 1.35
N GLU A 154 6.76 -18.29 2.36
CA GLU A 154 5.85 -17.17 2.20
C GLU A 154 6.55 -16.04 1.47
N ARG A 155 5.89 -15.49 0.44
CA ARG A 155 6.47 -14.48 -0.44
C ARG A 155 5.50 -13.35 -0.71
N THR A 156 6.08 -12.19 -1.01
CA THR A 156 5.43 -11.12 -1.74
C THR A 156 6.08 -10.95 -3.11
N TYR A 157 5.37 -10.31 -4.02
CA TYR A 157 5.81 -10.09 -5.39
C TYR A 157 5.67 -8.63 -5.77
N THR A 158 6.61 -8.11 -6.55
CA THR A 158 6.47 -6.85 -7.27
C THR A 158 6.49 -7.12 -8.76
N ALA A 159 5.47 -6.65 -9.48
CA ALA A 159 5.45 -6.73 -10.94
C ALA A 159 6.50 -5.77 -11.52
N PRO A 160 7.43 -6.24 -12.37
CA PRO A 160 8.39 -5.37 -13.04
C PRO A 160 7.69 -4.23 -13.77
N CYS A 161 8.20 -3.01 -13.64
CA CYS A 161 7.62 -1.79 -14.20
C CYS A 161 6.16 -1.53 -13.81
N PHE A 162 5.58 -2.28 -12.86
CA PHE A 162 4.16 -2.40 -12.58
C PHE A 162 3.32 -2.87 -13.78
N ASP A 163 3.95 -3.43 -14.80
CA ASP A 163 3.28 -3.97 -15.97
C ASP A 163 2.71 -5.36 -15.64
N VAL A 164 1.42 -5.55 -15.90
CA VAL A 164 0.69 -6.78 -15.56
C VAL A 164 0.03 -7.43 -16.77
N GLN A 165 0.05 -6.76 -17.93
CA GLN A 165 -0.51 -7.24 -19.17
C GLN A 165 0.57 -7.93 -19.99
N ALA A 166 0.54 -9.26 -20.00
CA ALA A 166 1.35 -10.10 -20.88
C ALA A 166 0.57 -10.44 -22.17
N LEU A 167 1.21 -11.11 -23.10
CA LEU A 167 0.50 -11.65 -24.28
C LEU A 167 -0.63 -12.59 -23.79
N GLY A 168 -1.86 -12.22 -24.13
CA GLY A 168 -3.07 -12.93 -23.72
C GLY A 168 -3.73 -12.37 -22.45
N GLY A 169 -3.24 -11.27 -21.88
CA GLY A 169 -3.89 -10.51 -20.81
C GLY A 169 -3.16 -10.51 -19.48
N ASP A 170 -3.90 -10.18 -18.42
CA ASP A 170 -3.37 -10.07 -17.05
C ASP A 170 -2.88 -11.41 -16.50
N TYR A 171 -1.61 -11.47 -16.08
CA TYR A 171 -1.00 -12.69 -15.54
C TYR A 171 -1.14 -12.83 -14.02
N LEU A 172 -1.53 -11.77 -13.28
CA LEU A 172 -1.56 -11.79 -11.82
C LEU A 172 -2.61 -12.73 -11.21
N PRO A 173 -3.85 -12.86 -11.75
CA PRO A 173 -4.90 -13.64 -11.06
C PRO A 173 -4.48 -15.08 -10.73
N ALA A 174 -3.71 -15.74 -11.61
CA ALA A 174 -3.21 -17.10 -11.35
C ALA A 174 -2.13 -17.17 -10.25
N LEU A 175 -1.52 -16.02 -9.90
CA LEU A 175 -0.49 -15.91 -8.88
C LEU A 175 -1.05 -15.63 -7.47
N HIS A 176 -2.32 -15.21 -7.33
CA HIS A 176 -2.90 -14.78 -6.05
C HIS A 176 -2.74 -15.81 -4.93
N ALA A 177 -2.92 -17.10 -5.22
CA ALA A 177 -2.77 -18.17 -4.23
C ALA A 177 -1.31 -18.47 -3.84
N ARG A 178 -0.35 -17.87 -4.52
CA ARG A 178 1.09 -18.12 -4.34
C ARG A 178 1.80 -17.02 -3.56
N PHE A 179 1.13 -15.88 -3.35
CA PHE A 179 1.71 -14.72 -2.67
C PHE A 179 0.82 -14.22 -1.54
N VAL A 180 1.44 -13.71 -0.50
CA VAL A 180 0.73 -13.00 0.58
C VAL A 180 0.17 -11.69 0.06
N ALA A 181 0.95 -10.98 -0.76
CA ALA A 181 0.53 -9.76 -1.43
C ALA A 181 1.36 -9.51 -2.69
N ILE A 182 0.83 -8.67 -3.58
CA ILE A 182 1.48 -8.25 -4.81
C ILE A 182 1.48 -6.72 -4.89
N LYS A 183 2.63 -6.13 -5.11
CA LYS A 183 2.82 -4.72 -5.39
C LYS A 183 2.80 -4.54 -6.91
N ALA A 184 1.71 -4.02 -7.46
CA ALA A 184 1.47 -3.92 -8.90
C ALA A 184 0.60 -2.73 -9.29
N GLY A 185 0.43 -1.75 -8.38
CA GLY A 185 -0.41 -0.59 -8.63
C GLY A 185 0.41 0.67 -8.82
N ASN A 186 0.18 1.37 -9.93
CA ASN A 186 0.50 2.79 -10.07
C ASN A 186 -0.63 3.59 -9.43
N GLY A 187 -0.36 4.28 -8.34
CA GLY A 187 -1.39 5.06 -7.64
C GLY A 187 -0.79 5.96 -6.57
N PRO A 188 -1.64 6.70 -5.87
CA PRO A 188 -1.18 7.58 -4.80
C PRO A 188 -0.68 6.74 -3.62
N GLY A 189 0.43 6.07 -3.67
CA GLY A 189 1.06 5.17 -2.68
C GLY A 189 0.54 5.20 -1.23
N VAL A 190 -0.28 6.21 -0.88
CA VAL A 190 -1.04 6.33 0.38
C VAL A 190 -2.53 6.16 0.06
N PRO A 191 -3.16 5.03 0.39
CA PRO A 191 -4.59 4.82 0.15
C PRO A 191 -5.45 5.72 1.04
N ASP A 192 -6.67 6.04 0.59
CA ASP A 192 -7.63 6.84 1.36
C ASP A 192 -8.17 6.07 2.57
N SER A 193 -8.31 4.75 2.45
CA SER A 193 -8.66 3.85 3.55
C SER A 193 -8.02 2.48 3.37
N MET A 194 -7.89 1.72 4.46
CA MET A 194 -7.39 0.34 4.38
C MET A 194 -8.39 -0.63 3.73
N ALA A 195 -9.67 -0.27 3.67
CA ALA A 195 -10.69 -1.05 2.94
C ALA A 195 -10.45 -1.03 1.42
N ALA A 196 -9.92 0.08 0.89
CA ALA A 196 -9.64 0.25 -0.52
C ALA A 196 -8.37 -0.49 -1.01
N VAL A 197 -7.53 -1.01 -0.12
CA VAL A 197 -6.28 -1.67 -0.51
C VAL A 197 -6.58 -3.06 -1.08
N ASP A 198 -6.36 -3.28 -2.36
CA ASP A 198 -6.32 -4.64 -2.92
C ASP A 198 -4.96 -5.29 -2.59
N PRO A 199 -4.91 -6.40 -1.83
CA PRO A 199 -3.65 -7.04 -1.47
C PRO A 199 -2.87 -7.61 -2.67
N TYR A 200 -3.53 -7.77 -3.81
CA TYR A 200 -2.89 -8.26 -5.03
C TYR A 200 -2.62 -7.15 -6.07
N ARG A 201 -2.87 -5.88 -5.70
CA ARG A 201 -2.58 -4.68 -6.51
C ARG A 201 -2.22 -3.50 -5.63
N VAL A 202 -1.36 -3.73 -4.64
CA VAL A 202 -0.94 -2.68 -3.72
C VAL A 202 -0.19 -1.61 -4.50
N ALA A 203 -0.67 -0.37 -4.39
CA ALA A 203 0.00 0.79 -4.97
C ALA A 203 1.23 1.18 -4.13
N SER A 204 2.24 1.74 -4.80
CA SER A 204 3.44 2.25 -4.13
C SER A 204 3.96 3.52 -4.80
N ILE A 205 4.77 4.27 -4.08
CA ILE A 205 5.48 5.43 -4.59
C ILE A 205 6.90 5.01 -4.95
N ALA A 206 7.33 5.31 -6.18
CA ALA A 206 8.70 5.09 -6.64
C ALA A 206 9.45 6.45 -6.69
N PRO A 207 10.08 6.89 -5.60
CA PRO A 207 10.73 8.19 -5.55
C PRO A 207 12.05 8.16 -6.32
N VAL A 208 12.28 9.19 -7.14
CA VAL A 208 13.54 9.42 -7.83
C VAL A 208 14.00 10.83 -7.52
N GLY A 209 15.21 11.00 -7.01
CA GLY A 209 15.78 12.31 -6.66
C GLY A 209 15.07 13.03 -5.50
N ALA A 210 14.10 12.37 -4.83
CA ALA A 210 13.36 12.99 -3.75
C ALA A 210 14.24 13.30 -2.54
N SER A 211 13.98 14.43 -1.89
CA SER A 211 14.60 14.82 -0.63
C SER A 211 14.01 14.04 0.56
N GLY A 212 14.73 13.96 1.67
CA GLY A 212 14.23 13.37 2.90
C GLY A 212 12.97 14.04 3.42
N ALA A 213 12.85 15.37 3.25
CA ALA A 213 11.65 16.12 3.64
C ALA A 213 10.40 15.70 2.84
N GLU A 214 10.53 15.49 1.53
CA GLU A 214 9.44 15.01 0.68
C GLU A 214 9.02 13.59 1.05
N LEU A 215 10.00 12.69 1.27
CA LEU A 215 9.71 11.32 1.72
C LEU A 215 8.98 11.30 3.07
N ILE A 216 9.43 12.11 4.03
CA ILE A 216 8.78 12.24 5.35
C ILE A 216 7.37 12.83 5.22
N ALA A 217 7.16 13.80 4.33
CA ALA A 217 5.83 14.36 4.10
C ALA A 217 4.82 13.31 3.64
N GLN A 218 5.23 12.39 2.77
CA GLN A 218 4.39 11.28 2.32
C GLN A 218 4.05 10.29 3.46
N VAL A 219 5.02 10.00 4.33
CA VAL A 219 4.78 9.17 5.53
C VAL A 219 3.77 9.84 6.48
N LYS A 220 3.85 11.16 6.64
CA LYS A 220 2.90 11.92 7.47
C LYS A 220 1.47 11.84 6.92
N GLN A 221 1.28 11.85 5.61
CA GLN A 221 -0.05 11.66 5.00
C GLN A 221 -0.66 10.29 5.36
N ALA A 222 0.14 9.22 5.34
CA ALA A 222 -0.34 7.90 5.77
C ALA A 222 -0.81 7.90 7.23
N ARG A 223 -0.09 8.61 8.11
CA ARG A 223 -0.48 8.78 9.51
C ARG A 223 -1.79 9.59 9.68
N GLU A 224 -1.95 10.65 8.92
CA GLU A 224 -3.16 11.48 8.95
C GLU A 224 -4.40 10.69 8.55
N ARG A 225 -4.26 9.79 7.56
CA ARG A 225 -5.34 8.91 7.08
C ARG A 225 -5.52 7.64 7.94
N GLY A 226 -4.57 7.31 8.81
CA GLY A 226 -4.60 6.05 9.57
C GLY A 226 -4.34 4.82 8.71
N THR A 227 -3.64 4.96 7.57
CA THR A 227 -3.44 3.92 6.57
C THR A 227 -2.00 3.44 6.48
N MET A 228 -1.59 2.93 5.35
CA MET A 228 -0.20 2.54 5.08
C MET A 228 0.40 3.36 3.93
N ILE A 229 1.73 3.33 3.85
CA ILE A 229 2.47 3.72 2.66
C ILE A 229 3.46 2.63 2.29
N ALA A 230 3.56 2.33 0.99
CA ALA A 230 4.60 1.49 0.43
C ALA A 230 5.50 2.34 -0.49
N PHE A 231 6.80 2.32 -0.22
CA PHE A 231 7.80 2.87 -1.13
C PHE A 231 8.37 1.77 -2.03
N THR A 232 8.77 2.17 -3.24
CA THR A 232 9.58 1.38 -4.17
C THR A 232 10.81 2.16 -4.48
N PHE A 233 11.85 2.01 -3.67
CA PHE A 233 13.18 2.51 -3.99
C PHE A 233 13.86 1.60 -5.01
N HIS A 234 14.78 2.17 -5.78
CA HIS A 234 15.76 1.43 -6.59
C HIS A 234 17.15 1.70 -6.02
N GLY A 235 17.92 2.60 -6.61
CA GLY A 235 19.22 2.97 -6.07
C GLY A 235 19.14 3.85 -4.81
N VAL A 236 20.12 3.71 -3.92
CA VAL A 236 20.32 4.56 -2.75
C VAL A 236 21.76 5.08 -2.74
N GLY A 237 21.95 6.34 -3.11
CA GLY A 237 23.28 6.94 -3.24
C GLY A 237 24.12 6.38 -4.38
N GLY A 238 23.51 5.66 -5.31
CA GLY A 238 24.12 5.04 -6.47
C GLY A 238 23.08 4.31 -7.30
N ASP A 239 23.50 3.70 -8.40
CA ASP A 239 22.66 2.98 -9.36
C ASP A 239 21.58 3.86 -10.01
N HIS A 240 20.64 3.24 -10.74
CA HIS A 240 19.57 3.95 -11.44
C HIS A 240 18.39 4.32 -10.53
N LEU A 241 17.56 5.27 -10.97
CA LEU A 241 16.33 5.72 -10.29
C LEU A 241 16.55 5.99 -8.79
N SER A 242 17.70 6.58 -8.46
CA SER A 242 18.17 6.67 -7.08
C SER A 242 17.57 7.85 -6.30
N VAL A 243 17.53 7.68 -5.00
CA VAL A 243 17.52 8.77 -4.01
C VAL A 243 18.93 8.93 -3.42
N SER A 244 19.25 10.09 -2.88
CA SER A 244 20.55 10.26 -2.20
C SER A 244 20.61 9.43 -0.91
N SER A 245 21.81 8.97 -0.52
CA SER A 245 22.02 8.31 0.78
C SER A 245 21.57 9.20 1.94
N GLN A 246 21.74 10.53 1.82
CA GLN A 246 21.28 11.48 2.84
C GLN A 246 19.74 11.47 2.96
N ALA A 247 19.00 11.57 1.84
CA ALA A 247 17.53 11.57 1.86
C ALA A 247 16.98 10.27 2.45
N HIS A 248 17.59 9.14 2.11
CA HIS A 248 17.25 7.83 2.66
C HIS A 248 17.53 7.77 4.17
N GLU A 249 18.70 8.21 4.63
CA GLU A 249 19.07 8.26 6.05
C GLU A 249 18.12 9.17 6.85
N GLU A 250 17.73 10.33 6.32
CA GLU A 250 16.79 11.25 6.96
C GLU A 250 15.42 10.57 7.19
N LEU A 251 14.89 9.87 6.19
CA LEU A 251 13.65 9.12 6.31
C LEU A 251 13.77 8.00 7.36
N VAL A 252 14.80 7.17 7.26
CA VAL A 252 15.01 6.02 8.16
C VAL A 252 15.17 6.49 9.60
N ARG A 253 15.95 7.54 9.84
CA ARG A 253 16.12 8.15 11.16
C ARG A 253 14.82 8.72 11.71
N PHE A 254 14.01 9.39 10.85
CA PHE A 254 12.69 9.88 11.25
C PHE A 254 11.79 8.74 11.71
N LEU A 255 11.68 7.66 10.95
CA LEU A 255 10.88 6.49 11.30
C LEU A 255 11.36 5.82 12.58
N ALA A 256 12.67 5.69 12.76
CA ALA A 256 13.26 5.13 13.97
C ALA A 256 12.95 5.97 15.23
N ALA A 257 12.91 7.29 15.10
CA ALA A 257 12.58 8.20 16.21
C ALA A 257 11.07 8.20 16.53
N HIS A 258 10.20 7.82 15.60
CA HIS A 258 8.75 7.90 15.74
C HIS A 258 8.06 6.52 15.70
N ARG A 259 8.69 5.48 16.23
CA ARG A 259 8.20 4.07 16.22
C ARG A 259 6.82 3.88 16.85
N ARG A 260 6.43 4.76 17.78
CA ARG A 260 5.10 4.71 18.40
C ARG A 260 3.98 5.19 17.45
N GLU A 261 4.35 5.99 16.44
CA GLU A 261 3.41 6.54 15.47
C GLU A 261 3.39 5.76 14.17
N TYR A 262 4.53 5.18 13.79
CA TYR A 262 4.73 4.46 12.54
C TYR A 262 5.23 3.05 12.80
N TRP A 263 4.43 2.07 12.45
CA TRP A 263 4.90 0.69 12.40
C TRP A 263 5.63 0.47 11.08
N THR A 264 6.97 0.45 11.15
CA THR A 264 7.82 0.20 9.98
C THR A 264 8.29 -1.24 10.00
N ASP A 265 7.92 -2.01 8.97
CA ASP A 265 8.24 -3.43 8.87
C ASP A 265 8.35 -3.85 7.39
N THR A 266 8.72 -5.11 7.14
CA THR A 266 8.74 -5.68 5.81
C THR A 266 7.34 -5.65 5.18
N PHE A 267 7.29 -5.57 3.86
CA PHE A 267 6.02 -5.61 3.13
C PHE A 267 5.23 -6.87 3.44
N LEU A 268 5.91 -8.01 3.57
CA LEU A 268 5.32 -9.29 3.97
C LEU A 268 4.59 -9.18 5.32
N ASN A 269 5.26 -8.65 6.36
CA ASN A 269 4.67 -8.56 7.69
C ASN A 269 3.48 -7.61 7.73
N ILE A 270 3.61 -6.46 7.08
CA ILE A 270 2.51 -5.48 6.96
C ILE A 270 1.30 -6.12 6.27
N MET A 271 1.51 -6.78 5.13
CA MET A 271 0.39 -7.36 4.38
C MET A 271 -0.20 -8.60 5.04
N LYS A 272 0.58 -9.36 5.80
CA LYS A 272 0.03 -10.43 6.69
C LYS A 272 -0.92 -9.83 7.72
N HIS A 273 -0.52 -8.75 8.37
CA HIS A 273 -1.37 -8.05 9.34
C HIS A 273 -2.66 -7.50 8.67
N VAL A 274 -2.55 -6.88 7.50
CA VAL A 274 -3.72 -6.40 6.73
C VAL A 274 -4.70 -7.53 6.44
N ARG A 275 -4.21 -8.68 6.00
CA ARG A 275 -5.06 -9.86 5.73
C ARG A 275 -5.72 -10.41 7.00
N GLN A 276 -4.99 -10.48 8.10
CA GLN A 276 -5.53 -10.94 9.39
C GLN A 276 -6.64 -10.03 9.91
N GLN A 277 -6.45 -8.71 9.86
CA GLN A 277 -7.47 -7.75 10.28
C GLN A 277 -8.75 -7.86 9.43
N ARG A 278 -8.60 -8.02 8.12
CA ARG A 278 -9.75 -8.19 7.21
C ARG A 278 -10.50 -9.49 7.45
N ALA A 279 -9.79 -10.58 7.74
CA ALA A 279 -10.43 -11.86 8.05
C ALA A 279 -11.17 -11.82 9.40
N ALA A 280 -10.74 -10.97 10.33
CA ALA A 280 -11.37 -10.79 11.64
C ALA A 280 -12.58 -9.83 11.61
N THR A 281 -12.72 -9.00 10.56
CA THR A 281 -13.86 -8.08 10.41
C THR A 281 -14.94 -8.78 9.58
N PRO A 282 -16.10 -9.16 10.18
CA PRO A 282 -17.19 -9.74 9.41
C PRO A 282 -17.64 -8.76 8.33
N ALA A 283 -17.84 -9.25 7.11
CA ALA A 283 -18.48 -8.44 6.07
C ALA A 283 -19.82 -7.93 6.61
N ALA A 284 -20.00 -6.61 6.65
CA ALA A 284 -21.29 -6.02 6.93
C ALA A 284 -22.30 -6.59 5.91
N ARG A 285 -23.27 -7.39 6.41
CA ARG A 285 -24.33 -7.99 5.60
C ARG A 285 -25.37 -6.96 5.23
#